data_2570c8c678a5458b30c2e7436030d73e
#
_entry.id   2570c8c678a5458b30c2e7436030d73e
#
_cell.length_a   1.000
_cell.length_b   1.000
_cell.length_c   1.000
_cell.angle_alpha   90.00
_cell.angle_beta   90.00
_cell.angle_gamma   90.00
#
_symmetry.space_group_name_H-M   'P 1'
#
loop_
_entity.id
_entity.type
_entity.pdbx_description
1 polymer ?
#
loop_
_entity_poly.entity_id
_entity_poly.type
_entity_poly.pdbx_seq_one_letter_code
_entity_poly.pdbx_strand_id
1 'polypeptide(L)'
;MVRAIVGANWGDEGKGKITDVLAAESDVVIRFQGGSNAGHTIINQYGKFALHQLPSGVFYDHTVNIIGNGVALDIGKFLKETEALHEKGIRPRLMVSERTQVVMPYHVLFDQYEEERLGGKSFGSTKSGIAPFYADKFAKTGFQICELFDEDAAYQKLKGVLEVKTSSSPTCITSLCSMRTRCLPG
;
A
#
# COMPACT_ATOMS: atom_id res chain seq x y z
N MET A 1 1.94 25.50 11.58
CA MET A 1 1.99 24.60 12.79
C MET A 1 2.06 23.17 12.30
N VAL A 2 2.85 22.29 12.94
CA VAL A 2 2.88 20.84 12.62
C VAL A 2 2.07 20.09 13.67
N ARG A 3 1.17 19.20 13.21
CA ARG A 3 0.36 18.33 14.07
C ARG A 3 0.61 16.89 13.67
N ALA A 4 0.76 15.96 14.63
CA ALA A 4 0.86 14.54 14.37
C ALA A 4 -0.36 13.81 14.99
N ILE A 5 -1.01 12.98 14.19
CA ILE A 5 -2.14 12.16 14.62
C ILE A 5 -1.66 10.72 14.72
N VAL A 6 -1.57 10.22 15.95
CA VAL A 6 -1.13 8.86 16.23
C VAL A 6 -2.21 8.09 17.00
N GLY A 7 -2.30 6.78 16.78
CA GLY A 7 -3.21 5.92 17.54
C GLY A 7 -2.54 5.46 18.81
N ALA A 8 -3.26 5.53 19.93
CA ALA A 8 -2.82 5.01 21.21
C ALA A 8 -3.18 3.52 21.41
N ASN A 9 -4.01 2.97 20.52
CA ASN A 9 -4.50 1.59 20.54
C ASN A 9 -4.24 0.88 19.19
N TRP A 10 -5.00 -0.16 18.89
CA TRP A 10 -4.69 -1.16 17.86
C TRP A 10 -5.53 -1.02 16.58
N GLY A 11 -5.95 0.18 16.23
CA GLY A 11 -6.50 0.40 14.89
C GLY A 11 -7.70 1.34 14.82
N ASP A 12 -8.80 1.03 15.44
CA ASP A 12 -10.10 1.69 15.20
C ASP A 12 -10.35 2.97 16.04
N GLU A 13 -9.31 3.74 16.33
CA GLU A 13 -9.41 4.96 17.14
C GLU A 13 -10.04 6.15 16.40
N GLY A 14 -10.33 6.00 15.11
CA GLY A 14 -10.92 7.07 14.32
C GLY A 14 -9.93 8.11 13.79
N LYS A 15 -8.63 7.76 13.69
CA LYS A 15 -7.57 8.64 13.15
C LYS A 15 -7.95 9.27 11.82
N GLY A 16 -8.55 8.51 10.90
CA GLY A 16 -8.96 9.03 9.60
C GLY A 16 -9.97 10.17 9.69
N LYS A 17 -10.93 10.10 10.61
CA LYS A 17 -11.92 11.17 10.83
C LYS A 17 -11.28 12.43 11.41
N ILE A 18 -10.37 12.28 12.36
CA ILE A 18 -9.65 13.42 12.93
C ILE A 18 -8.76 14.07 11.87
N THR A 19 -8.08 13.26 11.06
CA THR A 19 -7.27 13.77 9.95
C THR A 19 -8.11 14.53 8.94
N ASP A 20 -9.31 14.04 8.59
CA ASP A 20 -10.22 14.70 7.67
C ASP A 20 -10.64 16.08 8.19
N VAL A 21 -11.05 16.17 9.45
CA VAL A 21 -11.41 17.45 10.09
C VAL A 21 -10.24 18.45 10.07
N LEU A 22 -9.04 18.00 10.41
CA LEU A 22 -7.85 18.86 10.47
C LEU A 22 -7.29 19.19 9.07
N ALA A 23 -7.57 18.37 8.07
CA ALA A 23 -7.11 18.58 6.71
C ALA A 23 -7.71 19.86 6.09
N ALA A 24 -8.93 20.24 6.48
CA ALA A 24 -9.57 21.47 6.03
C ALA A 24 -8.74 22.74 6.33
N GLU A 25 -7.95 22.70 7.40
CA GLU A 25 -7.12 23.83 7.87
C GLU A 25 -5.61 23.60 7.57
N SER A 26 -5.27 22.60 6.76
CA SER A 26 -3.88 22.16 6.57
C SER A 26 -3.43 22.36 5.13
N ASP A 27 -2.28 22.99 4.94
CA ASP A 27 -1.65 23.14 3.62
C ASP A 27 -1.07 21.81 3.10
N VAL A 28 -0.67 20.94 4.02
CA VAL A 28 -0.04 19.66 3.69
C VAL A 28 -0.57 18.56 4.61
N VAL A 29 -0.99 17.43 4.02
CA VAL A 29 -1.36 16.22 4.75
C VAL A 29 -0.45 15.08 4.33
N ILE A 30 0.26 14.50 5.30
CA ILE A 30 1.23 13.44 5.05
C ILE A 30 0.72 12.13 5.67
N ARG A 31 0.54 11.12 4.84
CA ARG A 31 0.44 9.74 5.31
C ARG A 31 1.85 9.20 5.48
N PHE A 32 2.32 9.11 6.71
CA PHE A 32 3.71 8.78 6.99
C PHE A 32 3.96 7.28 7.16
N GLN A 33 2.93 6.47 7.42
CA GLN A 33 3.04 5.02 7.62
C GLN A 33 1.71 4.29 7.38
N GLY A 34 1.75 2.95 7.48
CA GLY A 34 0.60 2.06 7.31
C GLY A 34 0.46 1.56 5.88
N GLY A 35 -0.49 0.68 5.66
CA GLY A 35 -0.74 0.05 4.36
C GLY A 35 -2.20 0.09 3.96
N SER A 36 -2.53 -0.68 2.93
CA SER A 36 -3.87 -0.78 2.35
C SER A 36 -4.79 -1.79 3.05
N ASN A 37 -4.32 -2.39 4.14
CA ASN A 37 -5.06 -3.41 4.89
C ASN A 37 -6.23 -2.85 5.71
N ALA A 38 -6.18 -1.57 6.08
CA ALA A 38 -7.24 -0.88 6.78
C ALA A 38 -7.69 0.34 5.97
N GLY A 39 -9.00 0.50 5.83
CA GLY A 39 -9.60 1.67 5.19
C GLY A 39 -10.32 2.54 6.20
N HIS A 40 -10.49 3.80 5.86
CA HIS A 40 -11.36 4.71 6.60
C HIS A 40 -12.42 5.29 5.67
N THR A 41 -13.62 5.41 6.19
CA THR A 41 -14.74 5.97 5.42
C THR A 41 -14.87 7.46 5.70
N ILE A 42 -14.88 8.23 4.63
CA ILE A 42 -15.17 9.67 4.64
C ILE A 42 -16.54 9.89 3.98
N ILE A 43 -17.36 10.70 4.58
CA ILE A 43 -18.66 11.12 4.02
C ILE A 43 -18.63 12.65 3.96
N ASN A 44 -18.70 13.19 2.75
CA ASN A 44 -18.68 14.62 2.51
C ASN A 44 -19.65 15.01 1.36
N GLN A 45 -19.58 16.24 0.90
CA GLN A 45 -20.42 16.77 -0.19
C GLN A 45 -20.27 16.03 -1.53
N TYR A 46 -19.14 15.35 -1.75
CA TYR A 46 -18.88 14.56 -2.96
C TYR A 46 -19.40 13.11 -2.85
N GLY A 47 -19.87 12.71 -1.66
CA GLY A 47 -20.40 11.39 -1.40
C GLY A 47 -19.66 10.60 -0.33
N LYS A 48 -19.78 9.27 -0.41
CA LYS A 48 -19.12 8.33 0.49
C LYS A 48 -17.92 7.72 -0.19
N PHE A 49 -16.76 7.77 0.47
CA PHE A 49 -15.49 7.21 0.00
C PHE A 49 -14.88 6.31 1.06
N ALA A 50 -14.33 5.19 0.62
CA ALA A 50 -13.50 4.32 1.45
C ALA A 50 -12.05 4.46 0.97
N LEU A 51 -11.23 5.20 1.72
CA LEU A 51 -9.83 5.40 1.40
C LEU A 51 -8.95 4.39 2.15
N HIS A 52 -8.07 3.69 1.42
CA HIS A 52 -7.11 2.74 1.98
C HIS A 52 -5.67 3.22 1.82
N GLN A 53 -5.37 3.91 0.71
CA GLN A 53 -4.03 4.40 0.38
C GLN A 53 -3.94 5.92 0.50
N LEU A 54 -4.95 6.63 0.04
CA LEU A 54 -4.90 8.08 -0.03
C LEU A 54 -5.04 8.75 1.35
N PRO A 55 -4.35 9.88 1.58
CA PRO A 55 -4.57 10.72 2.74
C PRO A 55 -5.95 11.37 2.73
N SER A 56 -6.50 11.74 3.88
CA SER A 56 -7.82 12.37 3.99
C SER A 56 -7.89 13.78 3.37
N GLY A 57 -6.75 14.44 3.17
CA GLY A 57 -6.69 15.77 2.57
C GLY A 57 -7.02 15.86 1.08
N VAL A 58 -7.25 14.71 0.41
CA VAL A 58 -7.52 14.65 -1.05
C VAL A 58 -8.80 15.35 -1.48
N PHE A 59 -9.67 15.71 -0.55
CA PHE A 59 -10.93 16.43 -0.84
C PHE A 59 -10.79 17.96 -0.82
N TYR A 60 -9.60 18.48 -0.48
CA TYR A 60 -9.34 19.91 -0.34
C TYR A 60 -8.33 20.37 -1.38
N ASP A 61 -8.74 21.27 -2.29
CA ASP A 61 -7.93 21.72 -3.44
C ASP A 61 -6.65 22.45 -3.04
N HIS A 62 -6.65 23.12 -1.87
CA HIS A 62 -5.50 23.82 -1.34
C HIS A 62 -4.45 22.90 -0.73
N THR A 63 -4.84 21.66 -0.37
CA THR A 63 -4.00 20.73 0.38
C THR A 63 -3.09 19.92 -0.55
N VAL A 64 -1.80 19.88 -0.24
CA VAL A 64 -0.85 18.92 -0.83
C VAL A 64 -0.89 17.62 -0.03
N ASN A 65 -1.15 16.51 -0.69
CA ASN A 65 -1.26 15.20 -0.08
C ASN A 65 -0.01 14.38 -0.39
N ILE A 66 0.68 13.89 0.65
CA ILE A 66 1.96 13.20 0.49
C ILE A 66 1.85 11.77 1.01
N ILE A 67 2.29 10.81 0.19
CA ILE A 67 2.57 9.44 0.61
C ILE A 67 4.04 9.36 1.01
N GLY A 68 4.30 9.16 2.29
CA GLY A 68 5.64 9.13 2.86
C GLY A 68 6.31 7.75 2.77
N ASN A 69 7.61 7.73 3.02
CA ASN A 69 8.46 6.54 2.90
C ASN A 69 8.13 5.40 3.88
N GLY A 70 7.36 5.66 4.93
CA GLY A 70 6.91 4.63 5.88
C GLY A 70 5.65 3.87 5.42
N VAL A 71 5.02 4.29 4.32
CA VAL A 71 3.81 3.67 3.79
C VAL A 71 4.15 2.38 3.03
N ALA A 72 3.32 1.36 3.23
CA ALA A 72 3.29 0.16 2.38
C ALA A 72 2.36 0.45 1.20
N LEU A 73 2.93 0.89 0.07
CA LEU A 73 2.17 1.35 -1.09
C LEU A 73 1.75 0.18 -1.99
N ASP A 74 0.46 -0.06 -2.08
CA ASP A 74 -0.15 -0.88 -3.12
C ASP A 74 -0.51 0.02 -4.30
N ILE A 75 0.31 -0.01 -5.34
CA ILE A 75 0.15 0.86 -6.52
C ILE A 75 -1.21 0.64 -7.19
N GLY A 76 -1.66 -0.62 -7.28
CA GLY A 76 -2.95 -0.93 -7.90
C GLY A 76 -4.13 -0.32 -7.16
N LYS A 77 -4.13 -0.39 -5.83
CA LYS A 77 -5.16 0.26 -5.01
C LYS A 77 -5.06 1.77 -5.04
N PHE A 78 -3.84 2.31 -4.99
CA PHE A 78 -3.58 3.74 -5.08
C PHE A 78 -4.15 4.34 -6.38
N LEU A 79 -3.87 3.70 -7.52
CA LEU A 79 -4.37 4.15 -8.82
C LEU A 79 -5.90 4.08 -8.89
N LYS A 80 -6.52 2.98 -8.44
CA LYS A 80 -7.98 2.82 -8.40
C LYS A 80 -8.67 3.88 -7.53
N GLU A 81 -8.10 4.18 -6.36
CA GLU A 81 -8.66 5.23 -5.50
C GLU A 81 -8.53 6.62 -6.14
N THR A 82 -7.41 6.90 -6.80
CA THR A 82 -7.18 8.15 -7.50
C THR A 82 -8.15 8.30 -8.68
N GLU A 83 -8.37 7.23 -9.45
CA GLU A 83 -9.30 7.20 -10.57
C GLU A 83 -10.74 7.43 -10.11
N ALA A 84 -11.17 6.77 -9.03
CA ALA A 84 -12.49 6.96 -8.43
C ALA A 84 -12.74 8.42 -7.95
N LEU A 85 -11.70 9.12 -7.50
CA LEU A 85 -11.77 10.56 -7.21
C LEU A 85 -11.93 11.38 -8.50
N HIS A 86 -11.14 11.05 -9.52
CA HIS A 86 -11.18 11.73 -10.82
C HIS A 86 -12.56 11.62 -11.50
N GLU A 87 -13.21 10.46 -11.44
CA GLU A 87 -14.56 10.25 -11.96
C GLU A 87 -15.59 11.17 -11.30
N LYS A 88 -15.35 11.57 -10.06
CA LYS A 88 -16.19 12.52 -9.31
C LYS A 88 -15.74 13.98 -9.46
N GLY A 89 -14.82 14.27 -10.37
CA GLY A 89 -14.31 15.61 -10.62
C GLY A 89 -13.30 16.11 -9.59
N ILE A 90 -12.84 15.26 -8.65
CA ILE A 90 -11.88 15.63 -7.63
C ILE A 90 -10.46 15.38 -8.18
N ARG A 91 -9.62 16.42 -8.18
CA ARG A 91 -8.25 16.39 -8.72
C ARG A 91 -7.24 16.75 -7.62
N PRO A 92 -6.93 15.84 -6.69
CA PRO A 92 -6.06 16.15 -5.56
C PRO A 92 -4.63 16.42 -6.01
N ARG A 93 -3.94 17.28 -5.27
CA ARG A 93 -2.49 17.47 -5.40
C ARG A 93 -1.80 16.33 -4.65
N LEU A 94 -1.35 15.30 -5.38
CA LEU A 94 -0.73 14.09 -4.84
C LEU A 94 0.77 14.07 -5.12
N MET A 95 1.53 13.71 -4.09
CA MET A 95 2.96 13.44 -4.18
C MET A 95 3.27 12.10 -3.51
N VAL A 96 4.15 11.33 -4.11
CA VAL A 96 4.63 10.06 -3.55
C VAL A 96 6.13 10.16 -3.37
N SER A 97 6.62 9.84 -2.18
CA SER A 97 8.06 9.79 -1.96
C SER A 97 8.69 8.69 -2.81
N GLU A 98 9.76 8.98 -3.49
CA GLU A 98 10.53 8.00 -4.26
C GLU A 98 11.07 6.85 -3.39
N ARG A 99 11.19 7.09 -2.07
CA ARG A 99 11.62 6.08 -1.08
C ARG A 99 10.45 5.30 -0.48
N THR A 100 9.22 5.57 -0.88
CA THR A 100 8.07 4.75 -0.47
C THR A 100 8.26 3.33 -0.99
N GLN A 101 8.05 2.36 -0.12
CA GLN A 101 8.20 0.96 -0.51
C GLN A 101 6.90 0.37 -1.04
N VAL A 102 7.02 -0.53 -2.00
CA VAL A 102 5.91 -1.07 -2.78
C VAL A 102 5.52 -2.45 -2.29
N VAL A 103 4.22 -2.65 -2.10
CA VAL A 103 3.63 -3.97 -1.90
C VAL A 103 3.59 -4.67 -3.26
N MET A 104 4.51 -5.60 -3.46
CA MET A 104 4.59 -6.37 -4.69
C MET A 104 3.51 -7.47 -4.72
N PRO A 105 3.05 -7.91 -5.91
CA PRO A 105 2.05 -8.97 -6.03
C PRO A 105 2.41 -10.26 -5.29
N TYR A 106 3.66 -10.63 -5.23
CA TYR A 106 4.11 -11.82 -4.50
C TYR A 106 3.89 -11.71 -2.98
N HIS A 107 3.92 -10.50 -2.40
CA HIS A 107 3.59 -10.33 -0.98
C HIS A 107 2.14 -10.74 -0.69
N VAL A 108 1.21 -10.36 -1.56
CA VAL A 108 -0.20 -10.73 -1.44
C VAL A 108 -0.37 -12.24 -1.51
N LEU A 109 0.33 -12.91 -2.42
CA LEU A 109 0.28 -14.37 -2.53
C LEU A 109 0.87 -15.08 -1.32
N PHE A 110 2.01 -14.62 -0.82
CA PHE A 110 2.60 -15.20 0.39
C PHE A 110 1.69 -15.06 1.61
N ASP A 111 1.04 -13.92 1.74
CA ASP A 111 0.06 -13.68 2.83
C ASP A 111 -1.14 -14.64 2.71
N GLN A 112 -1.63 -14.89 1.49
CA GLN A 112 -2.70 -15.87 1.23
C GLN A 112 -2.27 -17.30 1.56
N TYR A 113 -1.09 -17.73 1.07
CA TYR A 113 -0.59 -19.08 1.33
C TYR A 113 -0.31 -19.34 2.80
N GLU A 114 0.19 -18.33 3.53
CA GLU A 114 0.43 -18.47 4.96
C GLU A 114 -0.88 -18.67 5.72
N GLU A 115 -1.93 -17.93 5.39
CA GLU A 115 -3.26 -18.11 5.97
C GLU A 115 -3.85 -19.49 5.62
N GLU A 116 -3.67 -19.96 4.39
CA GLU A 116 -4.10 -21.29 3.96
C GLU A 116 -3.33 -22.39 4.70
N ARG A 117 -2.00 -22.23 4.86
CA ARG A 117 -1.15 -23.18 5.59
C ARG A 117 -1.54 -23.31 7.06
N LEU A 118 -1.94 -22.21 7.68
CA LEU A 118 -2.35 -22.18 9.08
C LEU A 118 -3.77 -22.79 9.29
N GLY A 119 -4.61 -22.82 8.26
CA GLY A 119 -5.95 -23.39 8.31
C GLY A 119 -6.77 -22.90 9.50
N GLY A 120 -7.20 -23.82 10.38
CA GLY A 120 -8.00 -23.47 11.56
C GLY A 120 -7.28 -22.65 12.64
N LYS A 121 -5.97 -22.36 12.46
CA LYS A 121 -5.15 -21.49 13.31
C LYS A 121 -4.79 -20.19 12.61
N SER A 122 -5.51 -19.82 11.54
CA SER A 122 -5.26 -18.60 10.79
C SER A 122 -5.39 -17.36 11.68
N PHE A 123 -4.56 -16.36 11.43
CA PHE A 123 -4.57 -15.08 12.17
C PHE A 123 -5.69 -14.13 11.72
N GLY A 124 -6.43 -14.46 10.65
CA GLY A 124 -7.43 -13.58 10.07
C GLY A 124 -6.79 -12.42 9.31
N SER A 125 -5.69 -12.66 8.60
CA SER A 125 -5.05 -11.67 7.75
C SER A 125 -6.03 -11.08 6.74
N THR A 126 -5.88 -9.79 6.43
CA THR A 126 -6.61 -9.14 5.34
C THR A 126 -6.17 -9.61 3.95
N LYS A 127 -5.19 -10.50 3.87
CA LYS A 127 -4.58 -11.01 2.64
C LYS A 127 -4.10 -9.89 1.70
N SER A 128 -3.63 -8.81 2.30
CA SER A 128 -3.14 -7.62 1.60
C SER A 128 -1.61 -7.58 1.45
N GLY A 129 -0.92 -8.65 1.86
CA GLY A 129 0.52 -8.78 1.73
C GLY A 129 1.35 -7.95 2.70
N ILE A 130 0.75 -7.43 3.78
CA ILE A 130 1.41 -6.47 4.66
C ILE A 130 2.52 -7.13 5.50
N ALA A 131 2.29 -8.31 6.06
CA ALA A 131 3.30 -9.01 6.86
C ALA A 131 4.51 -9.42 6.00
N PRO A 132 4.36 -10.09 4.84
CA PRO A 132 5.48 -10.37 3.94
C PRO A 132 6.19 -9.12 3.41
N PHE A 133 5.44 -8.03 3.17
CA PHE A 133 6.02 -6.75 2.79
C PHE A 133 6.97 -6.20 3.85
N TYR A 134 6.55 -6.16 5.12
CA TYR A 134 7.42 -5.69 6.19
C TYR A 134 8.62 -6.62 6.41
N ALA A 135 8.46 -7.93 6.23
CA ALA A 135 9.59 -8.87 6.25
C ALA A 135 10.65 -8.47 5.22
N ASP A 136 10.25 -8.22 3.97
CA ASP A 136 11.16 -7.82 2.90
C ASP A 136 11.75 -6.42 3.12
N LYS A 137 10.97 -5.49 3.64
CA LYS A 137 11.44 -4.16 4.00
C LYS A 137 12.61 -4.22 4.98
N PHE A 138 12.47 -4.98 6.06
CA PHE A 138 13.52 -5.10 7.07
C PHE A 138 14.67 -6.00 6.64
N ALA A 139 14.43 -7.00 5.80
CA ALA A 139 15.46 -7.79 5.14
C ALA A 139 16.20 -7.03 4.02
N LYS A 140 15.74 -5.80 3.67
CA LYS A 140 16.28 -4.96 2.60
C LYS A 140 16.21 -5.62 1.21
N THR A 141 15.21 -6.47 0.99
CA THR A 141 14.93 -7.13 -0.29
C THR A 141 13.72 -6.55 -1.01
N GLY A 142 12.95 -5.68 -0.33
CA GLY A 142 11.79 -5.01 -0.90
C GLY A 142 12.12 -3.98 -1.99
N PHE A 143 11.09 -3.44 -2.63
CA PHE A 143 11.19 -2.46 -3.71
C PHE A 143 10.77 -1.07 -3.24
N GLN A 144 11.50 -0.04 -3.66
CA GLN A 144 11.14 1.36 -3.53
C GLN A 144 10.60 1.90 -4.86
N ILE A 145 9.83 2.98 -4.82
CA ILE A 145 9.29 3.62 -6.02
C ILE A 145 10.40 4.02 -6.99
N CYS A 146 11.52 4.59 -6.50
CA CYS A 146 12.64 4.99 -7.36
C CYS A 146 13.25 3.83 -8.15
N GLU A 147 13.20 2.61 -7.63
CA GLU A 147 13.74 1.44 -8.31
C GLU A 147 12.86 0.97 -9.48
N LEU A 148 11.61 1.39 -9.53
CA LEU A 148 10.69 1.04 -10.62
C LEU A 148 10.87 1.91 -11.88
N PHE A 149 11.64 2.98 -11.81
CA PHE A 149 11.92 3.83 -12.98
C PHE A 149 12.96 3.23 -13.93
N ASP A 150 13.71 2.23 -13.47
CA ASP A 150 14.60 1.43 -14.30
C ASP A 150 14.00 0.01 -14.40
N GLU A 151 13.29 -0.23 -15.49
CA GLU A 151 12.57 -1.48 -15.72
C GLU A 151 13.49 -2.69 -15.75
N ASP A 152 14.66 -2.58 -16.38
CA ASP A 152 15.61 -3.68 -16.50
C ASP A 152 16.20 -4.03 -15.14
N ALA A 153 16.62 -3.04 -14.36
CA ALA A 153 17.14 -3.26 -13.01
C ALA A 153 16.06 -3.82 -12.07
N ALA A 154 14.84 -3.27 -12.14
CA ALA A 154 13.70 -3.77 -11.37
C ALA A 154 13.36 -5.23 -11.70
N TYR A 155 13.40 -5.58 -13.00
CA TYR A 155 13.18 -6.94 -13.46
C TYR A 155 14.23 -7.92 -12.93
N GLN A 156 15.52 -7.58 -13.04
CA GLN A 156 16.60 -8.43 -12.54
C GLN A 156 16.53 -8.62 -11.02
N LYS A 157 16.22 -7.54 -10.28
CA LYS A 157 16.00 -7.61 -8.83
C LYS A 157 14.82 -8.52 -8.50
N LEU A 158 13.68 -8.38 -9.19
CA LEU A 158 12.49 -9.21 -8.97
C LEU A 158 12.80 -10.68 -9.23
N LYS A 159 13.52 -10.99 -10.30
CA LYS A 159 13.94 -12.35 -10.62
C LYS A 159 14.76 -12.96 -9.49
N GLY A 160 15.78 -12.26 -9.00
CA GLY A 160 16.62 -12.73 -7.89
C GLY A 160 15.83 -12.93 -6.60
N VAL A 161 14.92 -12.01 -6.26
CA VAL A 161 14.05 -12.14 -5.08
C VAL A 161 13.14 -13.37 -5.19
N LEU A 162 12.54 -13.59 -6.36
CA LEU A 162 11.66 -14.73 -6.60
C LEU A 162 12.41 -16.06 -6.57
N GLU A 163 13.61 -16.13 -7.11
CA GLU A 163 14.49 -17.34 -7.05
C GLU A 163 14.74 -17.76 -5.60
N VAL A 164 15.12 -16.82 -4.73
CA VAL A 164 15.35 -17.10 -3.31
C VAL A 164 14.08 -17.54 -2.61
N LYS A 165 12.98 -16.84 -2.85
CA LYS A 165 11.70 -17.13 -2.17
C LYS A 165 11.08 -18.46 -2.61
N THR A 166 11.26 -18.86 -3.87
CA THR A 166 10.76 -20.14 -4.38
C THR A 166 11.60 -21.32 -3.94
N SER A 167 12.92 -21.16 -3.81
CA SER A 167 13.79 -22.22 -3.30
C SER A 167 13.51 -22.56 -1.83
N SER A 168 13.01 -21.59 -1.07
CA SER A 168 12.73 -21.75 0.37
C SER A 168 11.35 -22.40 0.65
N SER A 169 10.48 -22.59 -0.34
CA SER A 169 9.11 -23.08 -0.15
C SER A 169 8.64 -23.94 -1.33
N PRO A 170 8.80 -25.27 -1.27
CA PRO A 170 8.39 -26.19 -2.35
C PRO A 170 6.93 -26.09 -2.76
N THR A 171 6.05 -25.70 -1.84
CA THR A 171 4.60 -25.57 -2.07
C THR A 171 4.24 -24.33 -2.91
N CYS A 172 5.09 -23.30 -2.92
CA CYS A 172 4.89 -22.07 -3.69
C CYS A 172 5.28 -22.18 -5.18
N ILE A 173 6.05 -23.19 -5.56
CA ILE A 173 6.67 -23.27 -6.89
C ILE A 173 5.61 -23.36 -8.00
N THR A 174 4.56 -24.13 -7.81
CA THR A 174 3.54 -24.35 -8.86
C THR A 174 2.72 -23.10 -9.17
N SER A 175 2.41 -22.30 -8.17
CA SER A 175 1.59 -21.07 -8.33
C SER A 175 2.42 -19.85 -8.74
N LEU A 176 3.68 -19.78 -8.34
CA LEU A 176 4.61 -18.73 -8.77
C LEU A 176 5.09 -18.92 -10.21
N CYS A 177 5.13 -20.16 -10.69
CA CYS A 177 5.39 -20.44 -12.11
C CYS A 177 4.29 -19.83 -13.01
N SER A 178 3.03 -19.81 -12.55
CA SER A 178 1.93 -19.13 -13.24
C SER A 178 2.02 -17.60 -13.19
N MET A 179 2.74 -17.05 -12.20
CA MET A 179 3.02 -15.60 -12.12
C MET A 179 4.11 -15.15 -13.08
N ARG A 180 5.09 -16.00 -13.35
CA ARG A 180 6.14 -15.70 -14.33
C ARG A 180 5.52 -15.30 -15.68
N THR A 181 4.37 -15.90 -16.02
CA THR A 181 3.61 -15.62 -17.24
C THR A 181 2.70 -14.38 -17.15
N ARG A 182 2.34 -13.92 -15.94
CA ARG A 182 1.42 -12.77 -15.77
C ARG A 182 2.11 -11.45 -15.49
N CYS A 183 3.28 -11.48 -14.86
CA CYS A 183 4.04 -10.27 -14.49
C CYS A 183 5.17 -9.94 -15.48
N LEU A 184 5.44 -10.82 -16.42
CA LEU A 184 6.51 -10.69 -17.38
C LEU A 184 5.94 -11.00 -18.75
N PRO A 185 5.44 -9.99 -19.51
CA PRO A 185 5.17 -10.17 -20.93
C PRO A 185 6.49 -10.55 -21.60
N GLY A 186 6.47 -11.67 -22.33
CA GLY A 186 7.60 -12.17 -23.10
C GLY A 186 7.95 -11.22 -24.26
#